data_bb71ed7cdd5cd523466c4b6db60ba279
#
_entry.id   bb71ed7cdd5cd523466c4b6db60ba279
#
_cell.length_a   1.000
_cell.length_b   1.000
_cell.length_c   1.000
_cell.angle_alpha   90.00
_cell.angle_beta   90.00
_cell.angle_gamma   90.00
#
_symmetry.space_group_name_H-M   'P 1'
#
loop_
_entity.id
_entity.type
_entity.pdbx_description
1 polymer ?
#
loop_
_entity_poly.entity_id
_entity_poly.type
_entity_poly.pdbx_seq_one_letter_code
_entity_poly.pdbx_strand_id
1 'polypeptide(L)'
;MKINRNKSFGTLLEGLKSTAVKKHYVSSAIFPVIISNQNDLNIVFLNYWKRKNKINEKNLRIYTKIYDTEGNLICHHGEKISKLHNQLSIKKVLHKYNNRIIDFVGSVNVEILSLETISYPFPAITAIYNSNNIYSAIHSAGRLKNNVEPQEIMYTEESYWTCKFEKSITPFFHYFVGNQIPYQKYITVKLIDKNNKIKNKKKILINNINPFGSKIFYIKEIFKKNNFSESDFVSVKVEHNSIFPRMIVGNYHKKKNFYEVTHSSPILKKNHCIKNDKFPYMSRIPLSKNKDLNLQLKIFPTFSKGNFEGDIYVKKLNDNNLKKTKEIYNFSKKTLPKLNTFDLNDDEELKSIKLKGKNVPERLYTCNFYTVKNVKSQYSLDIAETSFASYFPKKFTHWGHGYIGEGFDTVIMVINDDCENVSPIQTQGILNIYSKNFHEKVKVKIKGGSLLSLNLSNIKELKKLRKKNREFISWELKLKTPGCDTRWISYRKKDGSIFGDHGF
;
A
#
# COMPACT_ATOMS: atom_id res chain seq x y z
N MET A 1 25.06 20.48 -21.83
CA MET A 1 25.51 20.12 -20.46
C MET A 1 24.74 18.89 -20.00
N LYS A 2 25.35 17.70 -19.92
CA LYS A 2 24.67 16.52 -19.43
C LYS A 2 24.48 16.67 -17.92
N ILE A 3 23.27 16.99 -17.48
CA ILE A 3 22.93 17.01 -16.05
C ILE A 3 23.06 15.56 -15.55
N ASN A 4 24.00 15.34 -14.67
CA ASN A 4 24.21 14.04 -14.08
C ASN A 4 23.00 13.70 -13.19
N ARG A 5 22.12 12.84 -13.69
CA ARG A 5 20.78 12.50 -13.10
C ARG A 5 20.84 11.93 -11.67
N ASN A 6 22.04 11.71 -11.15
CA ASN A 6 22.28 11.14 -9.83
C ASN A 6 22.50 12.18 -8.71
N LYS A 7 22.34 13.47 -9.00
CA LYS A 7 22.57 14.53 -8.01
C LYS A 7 21.26 15.01 -7.40
N SER A 8 21.23 15.12 -6.09
CA SER A 8 20.12 15.77 -5.38
C SER A 8 20.23 17.30 -5.51
N PHE A 9 19.09 17.98 -5.34
CA PHE A 9 19.05 19.45 -5.34
C PHE A 9 19.96 20.04 -4.26
N GLY A 10 20.03 19.42 -3.07
CA GLY A 10 20.95 19.85 -2.00
C GLY A 10 22.42 19.80 -2.41
N THR A 11 22.81 18.80 -3.20
CA THR A 11 24.17 18.67 -3.71
C THR A 11 24.51 19.79 -4.71
N LEU A 12 23.55 20.24 -5.50
CA LEU A 12 23.74 21.37 -6.40
C LEU A 12 24.03 22.67 -5.63
N LEU A 13 23.31 22.90 -4.53
CA LEU A 13 23.53 24.06 -3.67
C LEU A 13 24.85 23.99 -2.89
N GLU A 14 25.21 22.81 -2.39
CA GLU A 14 26.50 22.60 -1.72
C GLU A 14 27.66 22.65 -2.71
N GLY A 15 27.48 22.19 -3.95
CA GLY A 15 28.46 22.20 -5.01
C GLY A 15 28.86 23.61 -5.51
N LEU A 16 28.04 24.61 -5.24
CA LEU A 16 28.39 26.02 -5.48
C LEU A 16 29.48 26.54 -4.52
N LYS A 17 29.68 25.82 -3.41
CA LYS A 17 30.69 26.19 -2.39
C LYS A 17 31.89 25.24 -2.32
N SER A 18 31.87 24.16 -3.06
CA SER A 18 32.93 23.14 -3.04
C SER A 18 33.20 22.60 -4.42
N THR A 19 34.47 22.46 -4.75
CA THR A 19 34.95 21.85 -6.01
C THR A 19 34.72 20.35 -6.08
N ALA A 20 34.35 19.70 -4.95
CA ALA A 20 34.06 18.27 -4.88
C ALA A 20 32.57 17.98 -5.05
N VAL A 21 32.22 17.30 -6.11
CA VAL A 21 30.83 16.83 -6.37
C VAL A 21 30.61 15.50 -5.65
N LYS A 22 29.79 15.51 -4.59
CA LYS A 22 29.39 14.29 -3.90
C LYS A 22 28.22 13.62 -4.61
N LYS A 23 28.34 12.33 -4.88
CA LYS A 23 27.24 11.52 -5.41
C LYS A 23 26.26 11.20 -4.30
N HIS A 24 24.96 11.49 -4.51
CA HIS A 24 23.90 11.06 -3.62
C HIS A 24 23.03 9.98 -4.28
N TYR A 25 22.63 9.01 -3.49
CA TYR A 25 21.61 8.05 -3.85
C TYR A 25 20.27 8.56 -3.37
N VAL A 26 19.27 8.53 -4.25
CA VAL A 26 17.93 9.07 -3.99
C VAL A 26 16.89 7.98 -4.17
N SER A 27 16.01 7.84 -3.18
CA SER A 27 14.78 7.08 -3.31
C SER A 27 13.61 8.01 -2.95
N SER A 28 12.57 8.04 -3.77
CA SER A 28 11.48 9.00 -3.60
C SER A 28 10.10 8.36 -3.66
N ALA A 29 9.13 8.98 -2.96
CA ALA A 29 7.73 8.63 -3.03
C ALA A 29 6.88 9.90 -3.05
N ILE A 30 5.74 9.86 -3.73
CA ILE A 30 4.81 10.96 -3.84
C ILE A 30 3.48 10.55 -3.26
N PHE A 31 2.90 11.44 -2.46
CA PHE A 31 1.59 11.26 -1.87
C PHE A 31 0.73 12.51 -2.08
N PRO A 32 -0.60 12.36 -2.29
CA PRO A 32 -1.51 13.48 -2.22
C PRO A 32 -1.49 14.10 -0.82
N VAL A 33 -1.53 15.41 -0.76
CA VAL A 33 -1.66 16.18 0.47
C VAL A 33 -3.06 16.77 0.52
N ILE A 34 -3.78 16.46 1.57
CA ILE A 34 -5.12 16.99 1.82
C ILE A 34 -5.14 17.38 3.29
N ILE A 35 -4.95 18.65 3.55
CA ILE A 35 -4.90 19.24 4.89
C ILE A 35 -6.10 20.14 5.08
N SER A 36 -6.69 20.08 6.26
CA SER A 36 -7.74 20.99 6.72
C SER A 36 -7.68 21.08 8.25
N ASN A 37 -8.62 21.79 8.86
CA ASN A 37 -8.75 21.76 10.32
C ASN A 37 -8.91 20.33 10.86
N GLN A 38 -9.58 19.48 10.11
CA GLN A 38 -9.90 18.10 10.49
C GLN A 38 -8.93 17.05 9.95
N ASN A 39 -8.16 17.39 8.90
CA ASN A 39 -7.32 16.44 8.17
C ASN A 39 -5.84 16.73 8.37
N ASP A 40 -5.07 15.67 8.53
CA ASP A 40 -3.60 15.72 8.55
C ASP A 40 -3.04 14.50 7.79
N LEU A 41 -1.82 14.66 7.31
CA LEU A 41 -1.02 13.61 6.70
C LEU A 41 0.27 13.44 7.49
N ASN A 42 0.51 12.22 7.94
CA ASN A 42 1.75 11.84 8.61
C ASN A 42 2.56 10.89 7.72
N ILE A 43 3.80 11.23 7.46
CA ILE A 43 4.78 10.36 6.84
C ILE A 43 5.52 9.63 7.95
N VAL A 44 5.44 8.30 7.94
CA VAL A 44 6.01 7.47 9.01
C VAL A 44 6.94 6.41 8.44
N PHE A 45 8.01 6.13 9.14
CA PHE A 45 8.98 5.10 8.73
C PHE A 45 9.87 4.65 9.88
N LEU A 46 10.38 3.44 9.75
CA LEU A 46 11.47 2.91 10.55
C LEU A 46 12.80 3.17 9.83
N ASN A 47 13.84 3.59 10.56
CA ASN A 47 15.15 3.78 9.94
C ASN A 47 15.83 2.43 9.66
N TYR A 48 15.24 1.70 8.68
CA TYR A 48 15.77 0.40 8.25
C TYR A 48 17.08 0.56 7.47
N TRP A 49 17.34 1.70 6.85
CA TRP A 49 18.58 1.98 6.14
C TRP A 49 19.79 1.84 7.07
N LYS A 50 19.71 2.38 8.29
CA LYS A 50 20.71 2.18 9.33
C LYS A 50 20.80 0.71 9.77
N ARG A 51 19.67 0.07 9.99
CA ARG A 51 19.62 -1.27 10.59
C ARG A 51 19.90 -2.39 9.60
N LYS A 52 19.27 -2.36 8.44
CA LYS A 52 19.36 -3.41 7.43
C LYS A 52 20.53 -3.17 6.46
N ASN A 53 20.68 -1.95 6.00
CA ASN A 53 21.71 -1.60 5.02
C ASN A 53 23.00 -1.11 5.68
N LYS A 54 23.01 -0.98 7.02
CA LYS A 54 24.16 -0.50 7.82
C LYS A 54 24.69 0.88 7.39
N ILE A 55 23.85 1.69 6.74
CA ILE A 55 24.18 3.04 6.33
C ILE A 55 24.40 3.91 7.57
N ASN A 56 25.49 4.66 7.57
CA ASN A 56 25.77 5.60 8.64
C ASN A 56 24.69 6.70 8.66
N GLU A 57 24.08 6.91 9.84
CA GLU A 57 22.99 7.92 9.98
C GLU A 57 23.44 9.35 9.66
N LYS A 58 24.73 9.67 9.74
CA LYS A 58 25.28 10.96 9.31
C LYS A 58 25.09 11.20 7.82
N ASN A 59 24.98 10.12 7.05
CA ASN A 59 24.85 10.12 5.59
C ASN A 59 23.40 10.02 5.12
N LEU A 60 22.44 9.91 6.04
CA LEU A 60 21.01 9.78 5.75
C LEU A 60 20.25 11.08 6.03
N ARG A 61 19.47 11.52 5.05
CA ARG A 61 18.56 12.67 5.19
C ARG A 61 17.21 12.38 4.57
N ILE A 62 16.17 12.98 5.10
CA ILE A 62 14.85 13.06 4.48
C ILE A 62 14.60 14.49 4.01
N TYR A 63 14.11 14.63 2.79
CA TYR A 63 13.60 15.87 2.25
C TYR A 63 12.15 15.70 1.83
N THR A 64 11.34 16.66 2.21
CA THR A 64 9.96 16.76 1.77
C THR A 64 9.79 18.04 0.98
N LYS A 65 9.23 17.92 -0.22
CA LYS A 65 8.89 19.06 -1.08
C LYS A 65 7.39 19.03 -1.27
N ILE A 66 6.71 20.10 -0.90
CA ILE A 66 5.26 20.21 -0.96
C ILE A 66 4.90 21.13 -2.11
N TYR A 67 4.10 20.62 -3.04
CA TYR A 67 3.63 21.31 -4.23
C TYR A 67 2.12 21.52 -4.14
N ASP A 68 1.65 22.65 -4.66
CA ASP A 68 0.22 22.86 -4.87
C ASP A 68 -0.32 22.07 -6.07
N THR A 69 -1.60 22.22 -6.38
CA THR A 69 -2.23 21.55 -7.51
C THR A 69 -1.69 22.00 -8.87
N GLU A 70 -1.13 23.19 -8.94
CA GLU A 70 -0.55 23.75 -10.16
C GLU A 70 0.92 23.39 -10.36
N GLY A 71 1.56 22.78 -9.36
CA GLY A 71 2.96 22.36 -9.40
C GLY A 71 3.94 23.38 -8.82
N ASN A 72 3.46 24.45 -8.20
CA ASN A 72 4.32 25.40 -7.53
C ASN A 72 4.87 24.81 -6.23
N LEU A 73 6.18 24.95 -6.00
CA LEU A 73 6.80 24.54 -4.75
C LEU A 73 6.40 25.50 -3.64
N ILE A 74 5.57 25.05 -2.72
CA ILE A 74 5.08 25.86 -1.60
C ILE A 74 6.12 25.91 -0.48
N CYS A 75 6.66 24.74 -0.11
CA CYS A 75 7.72 24.67 0.88
C CYS A 75 8.54 23.40 0.75
N HIS A 76 9.70 23.41 1.37
CA HIS A 76 10.51 22.22 1.54
C HIS A 76 11.01 22.11 2.99
N HIS A 77 11.24 20.90 3.43
CA HIS A 77 11.79 20.59 4.75
C HIS A 77 12.80 19.46 4.64
N GLY A 78 13.96 19.65 5.26
CA GLY A 78 15.01 18.64 5.27
C GLY A 78 15.54 18.41 6.67
N GLU A 79 15.70 17.15 7.06
CA GLU A 79 16.28 16.78 8.35
C GLU A 79 17.12 15.50 8.26
N LYS A 80 18.01 15.33 9.23
CA LYS A 80 18.77 14.08 9.39
C LYS A 80 17.86 12.99 9.94
N ILE A 81 18.03 11.77 9.42
CA ILE A 81 17.34 10.59 9.95
C ILE A 81 18.20 9.99 11.05
N SER A 82 18.05 10.47 12.28
CA SER A 82 18.82 10.02 13.45
C SER A 82 18.06 9.03 14.33
N LYS A 83 16.74 9.14 14.38
CA LYS A 83 15.88 8.27 15.20
C LYS A 83 15.56 6.97 14.49
N LEU A 84 15.29 5.91 15.26
CA LEU A 84 14.83 4.65 14.71
C LEU A 84 13.38 4.74 14.20
N HIS A 85 12.52 5.32 14.98
CA HIS A 85 11.11 5.53 14.72
C HIS A 85 10.88 7.00 14.38
N ASN A 86 10.28 7.27 13.23
CA ASN A 86 10.12 8.61 12.68
C ASN A 86 8.67 8.86 12.29
N GLN A 87 8.18 10.06 12.60
CA GLN A 87 6.87 10.55 12.22
C GLN A 87 7.00 12.03 11.87
N LEU A 88 6.62 12.39 10.64
CA LEU A 88 6.63 13.74 10.12
C LEU A 88 5.20 14.17 9.75
N SER A 89 4.63 15.12 10.48
CA SER A 89 3.34 15.72 10.16
C SER A 89 3.51 16.76 9.05
N ILE A 90 2.85 16.56 7.93
CA ILE A 90 2.88 17.49 6.79
C ILE A 90 2.16 18.80 7.14
N LYS A 91 1.08 18.72 7.93
CA LYS A 91 0.41 19.93 8.45
C LYS A 91 1.36 20.81 9.27
N LYS A 92 2.18 20.20 10.15
CA LYS A 92 3.18 20.96 10.92
C LYS A 92 4.26 21.56 10.04
N VAL A 93 4.69 20.86 8.97
CA VAL A 93 5.65 21.41 8.00
C VAL A 93 5.07 22.63 7.30
N LEU A 94 3.83 22.55 6.80
CA LEU A 94 3.14 23.66 6.18
C LEU A 94 2.95 24.86 7.13
N HIS A 95 2.49 24.60 8.36
CA HIS A 95 2.29 25.66 9.36
C HIS A 95 3.60 26.34 9.79
N LYS A 96 4.71 25.61 9.81
CA LYS A 96 6.03 26.21 10.08
C LYS A 96 6.45 27.17 8.99
N TYR A 97 6.06 26.89 7.75
CA TYR A 97 6.32 27.76 6.61
C TYR A 97 5.35 28.94 6.56
N ASN A 98 4.06 28.68 6.73
CA ASN A 98 3.01 29.71 6.80
C ASN A 98 1.87 29.21 7.70
N ASN A 99 1.73 29.81 8.87
CA ASN A 99 0.72 29.44 9.88
C ASN A 99 -0.73 29.74 9.47
N ARG A 100 -0.93 30.54 8.40
CA ARG A 100 -2.24 30.87 7.84
C ARG A 100 -2.81 29.80 6.91
N ILE A 101 -2.00 28.79 6.53
CA ILE A 101 -2.49 27.70 5.69
C ILE A 101 -3.36 26.78 6.54
N ILE A 102 -4.67 26.93 6.44
CA ILE A 102 -5.67 26.11 7.13
C ILE A 102 -6.09 24.92 6.25
N ASP A 103 -6.39 25.19 4.98
CA ASP A 103 -6.79 24.22 3.97
C ASP A 103 -5.76 24.17 2.85
N PHE A 104 -5.37 22.95 2.49
CA PHE A 104 -4.38 22.75 1.44
C PHE A 104 -4.62 21.45 0.70
N VAL A 105 -4.61 21.54 -0.63
CA VAL A 105 -4.63 20.38 -1.53
C VAL A 105 -3.42 20.46 -2.45
N GLY A 106 -2.73 19.35 -2.63
CA GLY A 106 -1.55 19.28 -3.48
C GLY A 106 -0.86 17.93 -3.38
N SER A 107 0.45 17.92 -3.44
CA SER A 107 1.26 16.71 -3.31
C SER A 107 2.50 16.95 -2.45
N VAL A 108 2.99 15.89 -1.85
CA VAL A 108 4.30 15.87 -1.18
C VAL A 108 5.20 14.83 -1.85
N ASN A 109 6.35 15.28 -2.30
CA ASN A 109 7.45 14.42 -2.71
C ASN A 109 8.38 14.22 -1.51
N VAL A 110 8.54 12.98 -1.09
CA VAL A 110 9.42 12.58 0.01
C VAL A 110 10.65 11.92 -0.59
N GLU A 111 11.82 12.50 -0.38
CA GLU A 111 13.10 11.98 -0.86
C GLU A 111 13.96 11.51 0.31
N ILE A 112 14.44 10.29 0.23
CA ILE A 112 15.48 9.78 1.12
C ILE A 112 16.82 9.90 0.38
N LEU A 113 17.72 10.65 0.97
CA LEU A 113 19.04 10.89 0.42
C LEU A 113 20.11 10.18 1.23
N SER A 114 21.05 9.55 0.54
CA SER A 114 22.20 8.89 1.14
C SER A 114 23.47 9.13 0.36
N LEU A 115 24.60 9.27 1.07
CA LEU A 115 25.95 9.23 0.46
C LEU A 115 26.39 7.79 0.14
N GLU A 116 25.70 6.81 0.71
CA GLU A 116 25.94 5.39 0.49
C GLU A 116 24.81 4.78 -0.33
N THR A 117 25.04 3.65 -0.98
CA THR A 117 24.07 3.00 -1.85
C THR A 117 22.78 2.61 -1.10
N ILE A 118 21.65 3.09 -1.59
CA ILE A 118 20.32 2.67 -1.14
C ILE A 118 19.89 1.49 -2.02
N SER A 119 19.74 0.32 -1.42
CA SER A 119 19.43 -0.92 -2.13
C SER A 119 17.96 -1.08 -2.54
N TYR A 120 17.07 -0.22 -2.07
CA TYR A 120 15.65 -0.26 -2.41
C TYR A 120 15.27 0.83 -3.41
N PRO A 121 14.52 0.45 -4.46
CA PRO A 121 14.09 1.39 -5.49
C PRO A 121 13.09 2.44 -4.97
N PHE A 122 12.36 2.13 -3.90
CA PHE A 122 11.44 3.04 -3.25
C PHE A 122 11.64 3.04 -1.74
N PRO A 123 11.41 4.15 -1.06
CA PRO A 123 11.54 4.20 0.38
C PRO A 123 10.41 3.40 1.03
N ALA A 124 10.74 2.54 1.99
CA ALA A 124 9.75 1.85 2.80
C ALA A 124 9.17 2.83 3.85
N ILE A 125 8.34 3.72 3.37
CA ILE A 125 7.63 4.72 4.15
C ILE A 125 6.13 4.53 3.98
N THR A 126 5.37 4.92 4.99
CA THR A 126 3.92 4.86 4.98
C THR A 126 3.36 6.26 5.18
N ALA A 127 2.38 6.62 4.35
CA ALA A 127 1.56 7.81 4.54
C ALA A 127 0.31 7.43 5.33
N ILE A 128 0.08 8.07 6.47
CA ILE A 128 -1.11 7.88 7.30
C ILE A 128 -1.95 9.14 7.22
N TYR A 129 -3.10 9.01 6.60
CA TYR A 129 -4.13 10.03 6.52
C TYR A 129 -5.02 9.97 7.75
N ASN A 130 -5.26 11.10 8.37
CA ASN A 130 -6.12 11.24 9.53
C ASN A 130 -7.22 12.26 9.22
N SER A 131 -8.46 11.91 9.46
CA SER A 131 -9.60 12.82 9.45
C SER A 131 -10.44 12.58 10.70
N ASN A 132 -10.47 13.52 11.62
CA ASN A 132 -11.24 13.39 12.86
C ASN A 132 -11.02 12.07 13.61
N ASN A 133 -9.76 11.63 13.70
CA ASN A 133 -9.36 10.34 14.29
C ASN A 133 -9.82 9.09 13.52
N ILE A 134 -10.28 9.22 12.29
CA ILE A 134 -10.45 8.11 11.35
C ILE A 134 -9.19 8.06 10.49
N TYR A 135 -8.64 6.87 10.31
CA TYR A 135 -7.33 6.69 9.68
C TYR A 135 -7.40 5.82 8.44
N SER A 136 -6.53 6.15 7.51
CA SER A 136 -6.21 5.31 6.36
C SER A 136 -4.70 5.35 6.14
N ALA A 137 -4.12 4.30 5.61
CA ALA A 137 -2.68 4.20 5.40
C ALA A 137 -2.36 3.61 4.04
N ILE A 138 -1.24 4.05 3.47
CA ILE A 138 -0.68 3.51 2.25
C ILE A 138 0.83 3.62 2.26
N HIS A 139 1.52 2.58 1.83
CA HIS A 139 2.95 2.64 1.56
C HIS A 139 3.25 3.36 0.24
N SER A 140 4.52 3.58 -0.04
CA SER A 140 4.98 4.33 -1.21
C SER A 140 4.29 3.92 -2.50
N ALA A 141 3.67 4.88 -3.17
CA ALA A 141 2.97 4.66 -4.42
C ALA A 141 3.71 5.28 -5.62
N GLY A 142 3.60 6.57 -5.85
CA GLY A 142 4.27 7.25 -6.95
C GLY A 142 5.73 7.60 -6.64
N ARG A 143 6.51 7.88 -7.68
CA ARG A 143 7.90 8.33 -7.57
C ARG A 143 8.24 9.33 -8.64
N LEU A 144 9.05 10.31 -8.27
CA LEU A 144 9.67 11.20 -9.25
C LEU A 144 11.01 10.66 -9.73
N LYS A 145 11.74 10.01 -8.82
CA LYS A 145 13.15 9.75 -9.03
C LYS A 145 13.65 8.63 -8.13
N ASN A 146 14.47 7.75 -8.67
CA ASN A 146 15.33 6.87 -7.89
C ASN A 146 16.57 6.45 -8.70
N ASN A 147 17.54 5.86 -8.04
CA ASN A 147 18.80 5.47 -8.66
C ASN A 147 18.77 4.08 -9.33
N VAL A 148 17.72 3.32 -9.12
CA VAL A 148 17.68 1.89 -9.47
C VAL A 148 16.76 1.64 -10.66
N GLU A 149 15.69 2.41 -10.81
CA GLU A 149 14.72 2.23 -11.88
C GLU A 149 14.98 3.16 -13.07
N PRO A 150 14.72 2.69 -14.29
CA PRO A 150 14.79 3.54 -15.47
C PRO A 150 13.81 4.70 -15.34
N GLN A 151 14.23 5.87 -15.79
CA GLN A 151 13.44 7.11 -15.79
C GLN A 151 12.65 7.27 -17.09
N GLU A 152 12.19 6.16 -17.64
CA GLU A 152 11.42 6.16 -18.88
C GLU A 152 9.94 6.42 -18.63
N ILE A 153 9.33 7.15 -19.55
CA ILE A 153 7.89 7.37 -19.52
C ILE A 153 7.18 6.06 -19.92
N MET A 154 6.34 5.57 -19.05
CA MET A 154 5.61 4.34 -19.27
C MET A 154 4.15 4.63 -19.59
N TYR A 155 3.66 4.13 -20.73
CA TYR A 155 2.23 4.08 -20.95
C TYR A 155 1.64 2.89 -20.23
N THR A 156 0.65 3.13 -19.39
CA THR A 156 0.04 2.10 -18.57
C THR A 156 -1.46 2.31 -18.40
N GLU A 157 -2.16 1.23 -18.12
CA GLU A 157 -3.51 1.25 -17.59
C GLU A 157 -3.45 0.80 -16.14
N GLU A 158 -3.93 1.63 -15.22
CA GLU A 158 -3.99 1.30 -13.82
C GLU A 158 -5.42 1.06 -13.37
N SER A 159 -5.58 0.24 -12.35
CA SER A 159 -6.90 -0.15 -11.83
C SER A 159 -7.02 0.06 -10.34
N TYR A 160 -8.22 0.44 -9.95
CA TYR A 160 -8.70 0.42 -8.59
C TYR A 160 -10.01 -0.37 -8.54
N TRP A 161 -10.19 -1.28 -7.58
CA TRP A 161 -11.28 -2.26 -7.63
C TRP A 161 -12.21 -2.30 -6.44
N THR A 162 -11.89 -1.74 -5.31
CA THR A 162 -12.80 -1.69 -4.16
C THR A 162 -13.63 -0.42 -4.15
N CYS A 163 -14.19 -0.09 -5.31
CA CYS A 163 -14.97 1.12 -5.51
C CYS A 163 -16.29 1.09 -4.75
N LYS A 164 -16.58 2.12 -3.95
CA LYS A 164 -17.83 2.32 -3.24
C LYS A 164 -18.62 3.47 -3.86
N PHE A 165 -19.81 3.17 -4.38
CA PHE A 165 -20.67 4.14 -5.04
C PHE A 165 -21.93 4.45 -4.18
N GLU A 166 -21.76 4.72 -2.91
CA GLU A 166 -22.84 5.11 -2.01
C GLU A 166 -23.21 6.61 -2.13
N LYS A 167 -24.36 7.03 -1.60
CA LYS A 167 -24.83 8.42 -1.69
C LYS A 167 -23.77 9.44 -1.26
N SER A 168 -23.04 9.16 -0.20
CA SER A 168 -22.03 10.03 0.40
C SER A 168 -20.59 9.59 0.13
N ILE A 169 -20.39 8.55 -0.67
CA ILE A 169 -19.07 7.99 -0.98
C ILE A 169 -18.88 7.99 -2.50
N THR A 170 -17.69 8.35 -2.93
CA THR A 170 -17.29 8.29 -4.33
C THR A 170 -15.86 7.77 -4.45
N PRO A 171 -15.59 6.85 -5.37
CA PRO A 171 -14.22 6.52 -5.71
C PRO A 171 -13.47 7.74 -6.24
N PHE A 172 -12.16 7.78 -5.98
CA PHE A 172 -11.28 8.81 -6.49
C PHE A 172 -9.95 8.22 -6.96
N PHE A 173 -9.24 8.98 -7.76
CA PHE A 173 -7.82 8.78 -8.03
C PHE A 173 -7.09 10.13 -8.02
N HIS A 174 -5.85 10.10 -7.54
CA HIS A 174 -4.95 11.23 -7.56
C HIS A 174 -3.98 11.08 -8.73
N TYR A 175 -4.11 11.96 -9.71
CA TYR A 175 -3.22 12.04 -10.86
C TYR A 175 -2.11 13.06 -10.54
N PHE A 176 -0.89 12.64 -10.72
CA PHE A 176 0.30 13.44 -10.49
C PHE A 176 1.12 13.52 -11.77
N VAL A 177 1.51 14.74 -12.14
CA VAL A 177 2.42 14.99 -13.24
C VAL A 177 3.86 15.01 -12.69
N GLY A 178 4.75 14.20 -13.25
CA GLY A 178 6.16 14.23 -12.89
C GLY A 178 6.84 15.56 -13.24
N ASN A 179 8.14 15.54 -13.35
CA ASN A 179 8.95 16.70 -13.69
C ASN A 179 8.88 17.11 -15.17
N GLN A 180 8.06 16.45 -15.97
CA GLN A 180 7.88 16.72 -17.41
C GLN A 180 6.40 16.85 -17.73
N ILE A 181 6.08 17.68 -18.71
CA ILE A 181 4.73 17.80 -19.24
C ILE A 181 4.31 16.45 -19.83
N PRO A 182 3.09 15.95 -19.53
CA PRO A 182 2.60 14.70 -20.10
C PRO A 182 2.57 14.76 -21.62
N TYR A 183 3.09 13.76 -22.31
CA TYR A 183 2.97 13.66 -23.78
C TYR A 183 1.53 13.50 -24.24
N GLN A 184 0.70 12.88 -23.43
CA GLN A 184 -0.72 12.71 -23.73
C GLN A 184 -1.52 13.90 -23.22
N LYS A 185 -2.35 14.45 -24.09
CA LYS A 185 -3.32 15.50 -23.72
C LYS A 185 -4.47 14.95 -22.85
N TYR A 186 -4.67 13.65 -22.83
CA TYR A 186 -5.84 13.01 -22.21
C TYR A 186 -5.44 11.81 -21.39
N ILE A 187 -6.13 11.61 -20.28
CA ILE A 187 -6.28 10.32 -19.64
C ILE A 187 -7.63 9.71 -19.99
N THR A 188 -7.72 8.40 -20.02
CA THR A 188 -8.98 7.69 -20.29
C THR A 188 -9.42 6.97 -19.04
N VAL A 189 -10.60 7.31 -18.52
CA VAL A 189 -11.22 6.65 -17.38
C VAL A 189 -12.30 5.69 -17.85
N LYS A 190 -12.27 4.45 -17.35
CA LYS A 190 -13.22 3.38 -17.68
C LYS A 190 -13.87 2.85 -16.41
N LEU A 191 -15.18 2.66 -16.41
CA LEU A 191 -15.91 1.95 -15.37
C LEU A 191 -16.12 0.50 -15.80
N ILE A 192 -15.80 -0.43 -14.91
CA ILE A 192 -15.82 -1.86 -15.16
C ILE A 192 -16.82 -2.53 -14.24
N ASP A 193 -17.69 -3.37 -14.78
CA ASP A 193 -18.65 -4.15 -14.01
C ASP A 193 -18.05 -5.47 -13.46
N LYS A 194 -18.83 -6.17 -12.66
CA LYS A 194 -18.46 -7.46 -12.08
C LYS A 194 -18.12 -8.54 -13.11
N ASN A 195 -18.56 -8.40 -14.35
CA ASN A 195 -18.27 -9.31 -15.45
C ASN A 195 -17.06 -8.87 -16.29
N ASN A 196 -16.28 -7.92 -15.80
CA ASN A 196 -15.13 -7.32 -16.49
C ASN A 196 -15.47 -6.61 -17.80
N LYS A 197 -16.72 -6.13 -17.93
CA LYS A 197 -17.15 -5.35 -19.11
C LYS A 197 -17.02 -3.86 -18.83
N ILE A 198 -16.54 -3.12 -19.83
CA ILE A 198 -16.52 -1.65 -19.79
C ILE A 198 -17.96 -1.17 -19.95
N LYS A 199 -18.51 -0.54 -18.91
CA LYS A 199 -19.84 0.07 -18.94
C LYS A 199 -19.81 1.50 -19.40
N ASN A 200 -18.79 2.24 -18.99
CA ASN A 200 -18.62 3.64 -19.33
C ASN A 200 -17.15 3.97 -19.57
N LYS A 201 -16.92 4.91 -20.48
CA LYS A 201 -15.58 5.38 -20.83
C LYS A 201 -15.62 6.89 -21.06
N LYS A 202 -14.67 7.62 -20.49
CA LYS A 202 -14.52 9.06 -20.68
C LYS A 202 -13.05 9.44 -20.85
N LYS A 203 -12.78 10.31 -21.83
CA LYS A 203 -11.48 10.99 -21.97
C LYS A 203 -11.53 12.29 -21.15
N ILE A 204 -10.48 12.57 -20.41
CA ILE A 204 -10.32 13.77 -19.58
C ILE A 204 -9.09 14.49 -20.05
N LEU A 205 -9.24 15.79 -20.32
CA LEU A 205 -8.13 16.65 -20.70
C LEU A 205 -7.24 16.92 -19.50
N ILE A 206 -5.92 16.78 -19.66
CA ILE A 206 -4.92 16.99 -18.61
C ILE A 206 -3.79 17.94 -19.05
N ASN A 207 -3.92 18.57 -20.20
CA ASN A 207 -2.91 19.47 -20.77
C ASN A 207 -2.67 20.74 -19.94
N ASN A 208 -3.57 21.04 -18.98
CA ASN A 208 -3.47 22.20 -18.10
C ASN A 208 -2.78 21.88 -16.78
N ILE A 209 -2.30 20.66 -16.60
CA ILE A 209 -1.57 20.29 -15.38
C ILE A 209 -0.07 20.49 -15.63
N ASN A 210 0.52 21.44 -14.94
CA ASN A 210 1.95 21.77 -15.06
C ASN A 210 2.86 20.66 -14.52
N PRO A 211 4.16 20.68 -14.81
CA PRO A 211 5.12 19.83 -14.12
C PRO A 211 4.99 19.96 -12.60
N PHE A 212 5.08 18.85 -11.88
CA PHE A 212 4.81 18.72 -10.44
C PHE A 212 3.38 19.00 -9.99
N GLY A 213 2.49 19.38 -10.92
CA GLY A 213 1.08 19.57 -10.63
C GLY A 213 0.36 18.23 -10.37
N SER A 214 -0.75 18.35 -9.69
CA SER A 214 -1.57 17.18 -9.36
C SER A 214 -3.05 17.50 -9.35
N LYS A 215 -3.88 16.47 -9.53
CA LYS A 215 -5.33 16.64 -9.46
C LYS A 215 -6.00 15.40 -8.88
N ILE A 216 -6.94 15.62 -7.97
CA ILE A 216 -7.82 14.59 -7.47
C ILE A 216 -9.06 14.54 -8.36
N PHE A 217 -9.37 13.38 -8.91
CA PHE A 217 -10.54 13.14 -9.74
C PHE A 217 -11.54 12.27 -8.99
N TYR A 218 -12.75 12.79 -8.81
CA TYR A 218 -13.86 12.06 -8.21
C TYR A 218 -14.71 11.40 -9.30
N ILE A 219 -14.89 10.10 -9.21
CA ILE A 219 -15.51 9.30 -10.28
C ILE A 219 -16.97 9.73 -10.53
N LYS A 220 -17.73 10.04 -9.50
CA LYS A 220 -19.11 10.55 -9.67
C LYS A 220 -19.17 11.90 -10.38
N GLU A 221 -18.15 12.73 -10.27
CA GLU A 221 -18.08 14.01 -10.99
C GLU A 221 -17.72 13.81 -12.47
N ILE A 222 -16.88 12.81 -12.76
CA ILE A 222 -16.53 12.44 -14.15
C ILE A 222 -17.75 11.94 -14.90
N PHE A 223 -18.57 11.11 -14.25
CA PHE A 223 -19.72 10.44 -14.87
C PHE A 223 -21.07 10.92 -14.30
N LYS A 224 -21.28 12.22 -14.21
CA LYS A 224 -22.45 12.89 -13.56
C LYS A 224 -23.81 12.38 -14.03
N LYS A 225 -23.93 11.87 -15.25
CA LYS A 225 -25.20 11.40 -15.83
C LYS A 225 -25.56 9.96 -15.48
N ASN A 226 -24.72 9.25 -14.76
CA ASN A 226 -24.96 7.85 -14.43
C ASN A 226 -25.61 7.71 -13.06
N ASN A 227 -26.66 6.92 -13.00
CA ASN A 227 -27.17 6.41 -11.76
C ASN A 227 -26.23 5.29 -11.28
N PHE A 228 -25.45 5.57 -10.25
CA PHE A 228 -24.58 4.58 -9.67
C PHE A 228 -25.34 3.76 -8.63
N SER A 229 -25.50 2.46 -8.89
CA SER A 229 -25.86 1.51 -7.82
C SER A 229 -24.60 0.81 -7.31
N GLU A 230 -24.62 0.41 -6.04
CA GLU A 230 -23.48 -0.26 -5.40
C GLU A 230 -23.06 -1.57 -6.09
N SER A 231 -23.96 -2.17 -6.85
CA SER A 231 -23.75 -3.46 -7.51
C SER A 231 -23.22 -3.36 -8.94
N ASP A 232 -23.21 -2.17 -9.54
CA ASP A 232 -23.00 -2.05 -10.98
C ASP A 232 -21.52 -1.95 -11.39
N PHE A 233 -20.69 -1.37 -10.53
CA PHE A 233 -19.30 -1.11 -10.86
C PHE A 233 -18.38 -1.63 -9.75
N VAL A 234 -17.36 -2.35 -10.15
CA VAL A 234 -16.41 -2.94 -9.21
C VAL A 234 -15.01 -2.38 -9.38
N SER A 235 -14.72 -1.78 -10.52
CA SER A 235 -13.38 -1.29 -10.82
C SER A 235 -13.42 -0.01 -11.65
N VAL A 236 -12.45 0.85 -11.37
CA VAL A 236 -12.10 1.99 -12.20
C VAL A 236 -10.73 1.72 -12.82
N LYS A 237 -10.63 1.85 -14.15
CA LYS A 237 -9.38 1.76 -14.88
C LYS A 237 -9.01 3.12 -15.45
N VAL A 238 -7.76 3.52 -15.31
CA VAL A 238 -7.23 4.78 -15.82
C VAL A 238 -6.05 4.51 -16.73
N GLU A 239 -6.19 4.87 -18.01
CA GLU A 239 -5.08 4.84 -18.97
C GLU A 239 -4.37 6.17 -18.94
N HIS A 240 -3.08 6.16 -18.70
CA HIS A 240 -2.26 7.36 -18.63
C HIS A 240 -0.82 7.10 -19.07
N ASN A 241 -0.07 8.20 -19.14
CA ASN A 241 1.36 8.21 -19.40
C ASN A 241 2.05 8.87 -18.21
N SER A 242 2.86 8.12 -17.50
CA SER A 242 3.53 8.58 -16.28
C SER A 242 4.93 7.97 -16.17
N ILE A 243 5.81 8.66 -15.48
CA ILE A 243 7.16 8.15 -15.19
C ILE A 243 7.09 6.91 -14.31
N PHE A 244 6.13 6.87 -13.40
CA PHE A 244 5.90 5.70 -12.57
C PHE A 244 4.40 5.43 -12.38
N PRO A 245 3.95 4.23 -12.81
CA PRO A 245 2.56 3.84 -12.65
C PRO A 245 2.33 3.37 -11.22
N ARG A 246 1.72 4.11 -10.42
CA ARG A 246 1.06 3.80 -9.13
C ARG A 246 0.40 5.05 -8.60
N MET A 247 -0.84 5.24 -8.97
CA MET A 247 -1.64 6.32 -8.41
C MET A 247 -2.11 5.96 -7.01
N ILE A 248 -2.29 6.97 -6.18
CA ILE A 248 -3.13 6.85 -4.99
C ILE A 248 -4.58 6.89 -5.45
N VAL A 249 -5.32 5.91 -5.02
CA VAL A 249 -6.73 5.70 -5.32
C VAL A 249 -7.50 5.39 -4.05
N GLY A 250 -8.82 5.37 -4.11
CA GLY A 250 -9.61 4.98 -2.94
C GLY A 250 -11.04 5.49 -2.99
N ASN A 251 -11.64 5.64 -1.81
CA ASN A 251 -13.00 6.11 -1.64
C ASN A 251 -13.02 7.38 -0.78
N TYR A 252 -13.65 8.42 -1.28
CA TYR A 252 -13.86 9.66 -0.54
C TYR A 252 -15.21 9.66 0.14
N HIS A 253 -15.22 9.76 1.45
CA HIS A 253 -16.39 9.84 2.32
C HIS A 253 -16.75 11.31 2.57
N LYS A 254 -17.60 11.87 1.73
CA LYS A 254 -17.92 13.31 1.70
C LYS A 254 -18.38 13.86 3.06
N LYS A 255 -19.27 13.16 3.75
CA LYS A 255 -19.82 13.61 5.06
C LYS A 255 -18.77 13.69 6.16
N LYS A 256 -17.69 12.94 6.06
CA LYS A 256 -16.61 12.87 7.06
C LYS A 256 -15.33 13.56 6.59
N ASN A 257 -15.33 14.08 5.37
CA ASN A 257 -14.14 14.59 4.71
C ASN A 257 -12.94 13.62 4.83
N PHE A 258 -13.20 12.33 4.66
CA PHE A 258 -12.24 11.26 4.88
C PHE A 258 -11.88 10.55 3.58
N TYR A 259 -10.60 10.34 3.37
CA TYR A 259 -10.04 9.61 2.22
C TYR A 259 -9.56 8.23 2.67
N GLU A 260 -10.30 7.20 2.29
CA GLU A 260 -9.90 5.81 2.40
C GLU A 260 -8.96 5.51 1.23
N VAL A 261 -7.67 5.45 1.50
CA VAL A 261 -6.65 5.37 0.46
C VAL A 261 -6.09 3.96 0.28
N THR A 262 -5.75 3.65 -0.96
CA THR A 262 -4.93 2.51 -1.36
C THR A 262 -4.13 2.91 -2.61
N HIS A 263 -3.29 2.04 -3.11
CA HIS A 263 -2.63 2.28 -4.38
C HIS A 263 -3.32 1.54 -5.53
N SER A 264 -3.24 2.09 -6.72
CA SER A 264 -3.62 1.41 -7.94
C SER A 264 -2.69 0.24 -8.26
N SER A 265 -3.11 -0.62 -9.14
CA SER A 265 -2.26 -1.67 -9.69
C SER A 265 -2.14 -1.54 -11.20
N PRO A 266 -0.91 -1.47 -11.72
CA PRO A 266 -0.66 -1.29 -13.13
C PRO A 266 -1.01 -2.56 -13.91
N ILE A 267 -1.61 -2.37 -15.09
CA ILE A 267 -1.86 -3.42 -16.06
C ILE A 267 -0.74 -3.35 -17.10
N LEU A 268 0.04 -4.40 -17.19
CA LEU A 268 1.09 -4.48 -18.18
C LEU A 268 0.48 -4.76 -19.56
N LYS A 269 0.96 -4.06 -20.59
CA LYS A 269 0.46 -4.19 -21.97
C LYS A 269 0.77 -5.53 -22.61
N LYS A 270 1.85 -6.20 -22.22
CA LYS A 270 2.27 -7.47 -22.79
C LYS A 270 1.43 -8.62 -22.23
N ASN A 271 1.22 -9.64 -23.04
CA ASN A 271 0.60 -10.88 -22.59
C ASN A 271 1.52 -11.54 -21.57
N HIS A 272 1.20 -11.38 -20.32
CA HIS A 272 1.91 -12.00 -19.22
C HIS A 272 1.13 -13.23 -18.76
N CYS A 273 1.20 -14.27 -19.60
CA CYS A 273 0.87 -15.63 -19.20
C CYS A 273 2.16 -16.34 -18.83
N ILE A 274 2.16 -17.01 -17.71
CA ILE A 274 3.21 -17.96 -17.42
C ILE A 274 2.69 -19.33 -17.91
N LYS A 275 3.37 -19.87 -18.88
CA LYS A 275 3.24 -21.27 -19.26
C LYS A 275 3.98 -22.07 -18.20
N ASN A 276 3.25 -22.67 -17.28
CA ASN A 276 3.92 -23.45 -16.26
C ASN A 276 3.10 -24.68 -15.88
N ASP A 277 3.56 -25.80 -16.37
CA ASP A 277 3.02 -27.12 -16.03
C ASP A 277 3.59 -27.63 -14.68
N LYS A 278 4.61 -26.99 -14.13
CA LYS A 278 5.39 -27.51 -13.01
C LYS A 278 5.14 -26.84 -11.66
N PHE A 279 4.64 -25.60 -11.62
CA PHE A 279 4.50 -24.87 -10.36
C PHE A 279 3.15 -24.17 -10.27
N PRO A 280 2.22 -24.64 -9.44
CA PRO A 280 1.01 -23.90 -9.13
C PRO A 280 1.39 -22.58 -8.43
N TYR A 281 0.71 -21.51 -8.82
CA TYR A 281 0.85 -20.23 -8.14
C TYR A 281 0.28 -20.30 -6.75
N MET A 282 1.01 -19.74 -5.80
CA MET A 282 0.50 -19.56 -4.46
C MET A 282 0.44 -18.07 -4.12
N SER A 283 -0.73 -17.61 -3.75
CA SER A 283 -0.88 -16.36 -3.02
C SER A 283 -1.12 -16.69 -1.56
N ARG A 284 -0.28 -16.16 -0.69
CA ARG A 284 -0.44 -16.32 0.76
C ARG A 284 -1.44 -15.27 1.23
N ILE A 285 -2.54 -15.74 1.77
CA ILE A 285 -3.52 -14.84 2.36
C ILE A 285 -3.48 -15.04 3.86
N PRO A 286 -3.06 -14.03 4.61
CA PRO A 286 -3.15 -14.05 6.05
C PRO A 286 -4.61 -13.91 6.46
N LEU A 287 -5.20 -14.99 6.86
CA LEU A 287 -6.52 -14.99 7.42
C LEU A 287 -6.38 -14.97 8.93
N SER A 288 -6.66 -13.84 9.49
CA SER A 288 -6.68 -13.69 10.94
C SER A 288 -7.99 -14.22 11.50
N LYS A 289 -7.93 -15.20 12.41
CA LYS A 289 -9.00 -15.45 13.39
C LYS A 289 -9.13 -14.31 14.39
N ASN A 290 -8.98 -13.06 13.98
CA ASN A 290 -9.21 -11.96 14.87
C ASN A 290 -10.70 -11.85 15.12
N LYS A 291 -11.11 -12.10 16.37
CA LYS A 291 -12.52 -12.04 16.79
C LYS A 291 -13.18 -10.68 16.54
N ASP A 292 -12.42 -9.66 16.32
CA ASP A 292 -12.88 -8.27 16.17
C ASP A 292 -12.98 -7.81 14.72
N LEU A 293 -12.48 -8.62 13.78
CA LEU A 293 -12.44 -8.29 12.35
C LEU A 293 -13.22 -9.28 11.51
N ASN A 294 -14.01 -8.78 10.57
CA ASN A 294 -14.53 -9.55 9.45
C ASN A 294 -13.51 -9.55 8.32
N LEU A 295 -13.46 -10.63 7.59
CA LEU A 295 -12.62 -10.76 6.42
C LEU A 295 -13.44 -11.28 5.24
N GLN A 296 -13.37 -10.57 4.13
CA GLN A 296 -13.80 -11.04 2.83
C GLN A 296 -12.59 -11.20 1.92
N LEU A 297 -12.51 -12.31 1.23
CA LEU A 297 -11.59 -12.47 0.13
C LEU A 297 -12.30 -12.05 -1.16
N LYS A 298 -11.75 -11.07 -1.85
CA LYS A 298 -12.21 -10.66 -3.17
C LYS A 298 -11.19 -11.07 -4.22
N ILE A 299 -11.65 -11.80 -5.23
CA ILE A 299 -10.85 -12.18 -6.39
C ILE A 299 -11.35 -11.36 -7.56
N PHE A 300 -10.48 -10.52 -8.09
CA PHE A 300 -10.85 -9.60 -9.18
C PHE A 300 -10.56 -10.20 -10.55
N PRO A 301 -11.25 -9.72 -11.59
CA PRO A 301 -10.91 -10.04 -12.94
C PRO A 301 -9.43 -9.79 -13.20
N THR A 302 -8.77 -10.74 -13.87
CA THR A 302 -7.34 -10.60 -14.16
C THR A 302 -7.02 -9.37 -14.99
N PHE A 303 -5.90 -8.76 -14.71
CA PHE A 303 -5.39 -7.60 -15.41
C PHE A 303 -4.30 -7.94 -16.43
N SER A 304 -3.92 -9.21 -16.51
CA SER A 304 -3.04 -9.67 -17.58
C SER A 304 -3.84 -9.89 -18.85
N LYS A 305 -3.30 -9.49 -19.98
CA LYS A 305 -3.87 -9.83 -21.30
C LYS A 305 -3.53 -11.28 -21.62
N GLY A 306 -4.50 -12.02 -22.12
CA GLY A 306 -4.31 -13.40 -22.56
C GLY A 306 -5.54 -14.25 -22.38
N ASN A 307 -5.46 -15.47 -22.88
CA ASN A 307 -6.45 -16.50 -22.65
C ASN A 307 -5.95 -17.35 -21.48
N PHE A 308 -6.67 -17.29 -20.37
CA PHE A 308 -6.33 -18.02 -19.16
C PHE A 308 -7.19 -19.25 -19.00
N GLU A 309 -6.60 -20.27 -18.41
CA GLU A 309 -7.27 -21.52 -18.06
C GLU A 309 -6.68 -22.04 -16.76
N GLY A 310 -7.50 -22.18 -15.72
CA GLY A 310 -7.04 -22.67 -14.43
C GLY A 310 -8.09 -22.64 -13.35
N ASP A 311 -7.71 -23.18 -12.22
CA ASP A 311 -8.55 -23.36 -11.05
C ASP A 311 -7.91 -22.61 -9.87
N ILE A 312 -8.76 -22.03 -9.04
CA ILE A 312 -8.35 -21.42 -7.77
C ILE A 312 -8.82 -22.32 -6.64
N TYR A 313 -7.87 -22.72 -5.81
CA TYR A 313 -8.11 -23.54 -4.65
C TYR A 313 -7.80 -22.76 -3.38
N VAL A 314 -8.55 -23.04 -2.33
CA VAL A 314 -8.22 -22.60 -0.97
C VAL A 314 -7.61 -23.76 -0.22
N LYS A 315 -6.38 -23.59 0.22
CA LYS A 315 -5.66 -24.58 1.01
C LYS A 315 -5.75 -24.23 2.50
N LYS A 316 -6.05 -25.21 3.35
CA LYS A 316 -5.97 -25.07 4.81
C LYS A 316 -4.50 -25.11 5.28
N LEU A 317 -4.12 -24.30 6.28
CA LEU A 317 -2.83 -24.41 6.96
C LEU A 317 -2.69 -25.82 7.55
N ASN A 318 -1.49 -26.37 7.55
CA ASN A 318 -1.16 -27.72 8.03
C ASN A 318 -1.81 -28.89 7.26
N ASP A 319 -2.47 -28.63 6.15
CA ASP A 319 -3.00 -29.70 5.34
C ASP A 319 -2.04 -30.03 4.20
N ASN A 320 -1.18 -31.02 4.42
CA ASN A 320 -0.30 -31.55 3.38
C ASN A 320 -1.07 -32.34 2.32
N ASN A 321 -2.35 -32.59 2.54
CA ASN A 321 -3.18 -33.40 1.68
C ASN A 321 -3.96 -32.50 0.71
N LEU A 322 -3.52 -32.45 -0.55
CA LEU A 322 -4.21 -31.71 -1.64
C LEU A 322 -5.68 -32.11 -1.81
N LYS A 323 -6.08 -33.30 -1.29
CA LYS A 323 -7.48 -33.77 -1.34
C LYS A 323 -8.45 -32.96 -0.50
N LYS A 324 -7.97 -32.12 0.42
CA LYS A 324 -8.81 -31.24 1.24
C LYS A 324 -8.82 -29.80 0.76
N THR A 325 -8.17 -29.50 -0.36
CA THR A 325 -8.28 -28.18 -1.00
C THR A 325 -9.64 -28.06 -1.65
N LYS A 326 -10.36 -27.01 -1.30
CA LYS A 326 -11.64 -26.69 -1.93
C LYS A 326 -11.39 -25.82 -3.16
N GLU A 327 -11.82 -26.32 -4.33
CA GLU A 327 -11.92 -25.46 -5.51
C GLU A 327 -12.96 -24.37 -5.24
N ILE A 328 -12.57 -23.13 -5.40
CA ILE A 328 -13.46 -21.99 -5.20
C ILE A 328 -13.79 -21.27 -6.50
N TYR A 329 -13.01 -21.49 -7.55
CA TYR A 329 -13.24 -20.83 -8.81
C TYR A 329 -12.48 -21.52 -9.96
N ASN A 330 -13.17 -21.72 -11.06
CA ASN A 330 -12.60 -22.16 -12.33
C ASN A 330 -12.69 -21.01 -13.34
N PHE A 331 -11.65 -20.78 -14.12
CA PHE A 331 -11.66 -19.87 -15.24
C PHE A 331 -11.12 -20.55 -16.50
N SER A 332 -11.82 -20.31 -17.60
CA SER A 332 -11.47 -20.85 -18.90
C SER A 332 -11.54 -19.76 -19.95
N LYS A 333 -11.05 -20.07 -21.16
CA LYS A 333 -11.17 -19.15 -22.31
C LYS A 333 -12.61 -18.67 -22.57
N LYS A 334 -13.61 -19.47 -22.20
CA LYS A 334 -15.04 -19.19 -22.39
C LYS A 334 -15.63 -18.38 -21.22
N THR A 335 -15.07 -18.48 -20.05
CA THR A 335 -15.50 -17.75 -18.85
C THR A 335 -14.51 -16.64 -18.55
N LEU A 336 -14.86 -15.42 -18.92
CA LEU A 336 -14.08 -14.25 -18.52
C LEU A 336 -14.02 -14.19 -17.00
N PRO A 337 -12.86 -13.86 -16.42
CA PRO A 337 -12.73 -13.70 -14.97
C PRO A 337 -13.74 -12.68 -14.48
N LYS A 338 -14.56 -13.08 -13.52
CA LYS A 338 -15.53 -12.23 -12.83
C LYS A 338 -15.02 -11.85 -11.46
N LEU A 339 -15.55 -10.77 -10.89
CA LEU A 339 -15.37 -10.53 -9.47
C LEU A 339 -16.04 -11.67 -8.67
N ASN A 340 -15.28 -12.27 -7.78
CA ASN A 340 -15.79 -13.24 -6.81
C ASN A 340 -15.48 -12.72 -5.40
N THR A 341 -16.46 -12.85 -4.51
CA THR A 341 -16.34 -12.47 -3.12
C THR A 341 -16.65 -13.68 -2.26
N PHE A 342 -15.79 -13.97 -1.31
CA PHE A 342 -15.92 -15.07 -0.36
C PHE A 342 -15.89 -14.52 1.05
N ASP A 343 -16.96 -14.72 1.80
CA ASP A 343 -17.00 -14.44 3.23
C ASP A 343 -16.28 -15.57 3.96
N LEU A 344 -15.28 -15.20 4.75
CA LEU A 344 -14.46 -16.12 5.47
C LEU A 344 -14.87 -16.15 6.93
N ASN A 345 -15.84 -17.00 7.24
CA ASN A 345 -16.36 -17.16 8.58
C ASN A 345 -15.32 -17.78 9.53
N ASP A 346 -15.53 -17.55 10.83
CA ASP A 346 -14.55 -17.78 11.91
C ASP A 346 -14.05 -19.22 12.07
N ASP A 347 -14.79 -20.21 11.58
CA ASP A 347 -14.50 -21.62 11.80
C ASP A 347 -13.53 -22.23 10.78
N GLU A 348 -13.25 -21.52 9.70
CA GLU A 348 -12.33 -22.02 8.70
C GLU A 348 -10.91 -21.48 8.94
N GLU A 349 -10.01 -22.33 9.37
CA GLU A 349 -8.58 -22.03 9.42
C GLU A 349 -8.01 -21.92 8.01
N LEU A 350 -8.13 -20.86 7.32
CA LEU A 350 -7.62 -20.59 5.99
C LEU A 350 -6.21 -20.03 6.02
N LYS A 351 -5.60 -19.84 4.94
CA LYS A 351 -4.55 -20.49 4.58
C LYS A 351 -3.75 -20.02 3.38
N SER A 352 -4.07 -20.38 2.24
CA SER A 352 -3.45 -19.89 1.03
C SER A 352 -4.39 -20.10 -0.15
N ILE A 353 -4.22 -19.28 -1.19
CA ILE A 353 -4.86 -19.52 -2.48
C ILE A 353 -3.82 -20.15 -3.39
N LYS A 354 -4.20 -21.25 -4.01
CA LYS A 354 -3.46 -21.86 -5.10
C LYS A 354 -4.13 -21.59 -6.42
N LEU A 355 -3.34 -21.23 -7.41
CA LEU A 355 -3.76 -21.11 -8.78
C LEU A 355 -3.06 -22.19 -9.60
N LYS A 356 -3.85 -23.10 -10.20
CA LYS A 356 -3.34 -24.21 -11.02
C LYS A 356 -3.92 -24.09 -12.42
N GLY A 357 -3.11 -24.25 -13.46
CA GLY A 357 -3.57 -24.24 -14.84
C GLY A 357 -2.44 -24.17 -15.85
N LYS A 358 -2.77 -24.40 -17.12
CA LYS A 358 -1.79 -24.38 -18.22
C LYS A 358 -1.35 -22.97 -18.60
N ASN A 359 -2.27 -22.00 -18.56
CA ASN A 359 -2.01 -20.60 -18.86
C ASN A 359 -2.57 -19.76 -17.73
N VAL A 360 -1.76 -19.45 -16.76
CA VAL A 360 -2.19 -18.64 -15.62
C VAL A 360 -1.76 -17.18 -15.80
N PRO A 361 -2.55 -16.20 -15.34
CA PRO A 361 -2.16 -14.82 -15.42
C PRO A 361 -0.91 -14.60 -14.57
N GLU A 362 0.04 -13.82 -15.06
CA GLU A 362 1.22 -13.44 -14.27
C GLU A 362 0.81 -12.71 -12.98
N ARG A 363 -0.30 -11.98 -13.04
CA ARG A 363 -0.88 -11.31 -11.88
C ARG A 363 -2.34 -11.66 -11.73
N LEU A 364 -2.66 -12.37 -10.68
CA LEU A 364 -4.01 -12.50 -10.17
C LEU A 364 -4.14 -11.54 -8.98
N TYR A 365 -5.11 -10.64 -9.05
CA TYR A 365 -5.38 -9.77 -7.95
C TYR A 365 -6.39 -10.38 -7.01
N THR A 366 -5.95 -10.57 -5.80
CA THR A 366 -6.82 -10.85 -4.67
C THR A 366 -6.73 -9.69 -3.69
N CYS A 367 -7.80 -9.43 -2.98
CA CYS A 367 -7.84 -8.42 -1.96
C CYS A 367 -8.40 -9.02 -0.68
N ASN A 368 -7.67 -8.87 0.40
CA ASN A 368 -8.16 -9.09 1.74
C ASN A 368 -8.88 -7.84 2.20
N PHE A 369 -10.19 -7.91 2.23
CA PHE A 369 -11.06 -6.82 2.60
C PHE A 369 -11.51 -7.00 4.04
N TYR A 370 -11.02 -6.13 4.91
CA TYR A 370 -11.29 -6.16 6.34
C TYR A 370 -12.28 -5.09 6.76
N THR A 371 -13.18 -5.43 7.67
CA THR A 371 -14.04 -4.50 8.40
C THR A 371 -14.05 -4.85 9.88
N VAL A 372 -14.40 -3.91 10.74
CA VAL A 372 -14.52 -4.17 12.18
C VAL A 372 -15.89 -4.84 12.45
N LYS A 373 -15.89 -5.96 13.21
CA LYS A 373 -17.10 -6.69 13.57
C LYS A 373 -18.01 -5.89 14.49
N ASN A 374 -19.31 -6.15 14.36
CA ASN A 374 -20.36 -5.58 15.22
C ASN A 374 -20.41 -4.04 15.22
N VAL A 375 -19.85 -3.42 14.20
CA VAL A 375 -19.91 -1.98 13.98
C VAL A 375 -20.53 -1.72 12.63
N LYS A 376 -21.60 -0.91 12.59
CA LYS A 376 -22.16 -0.42 11.33
C LYS A 376 -21.24 0.66 10.75
N SER A 377 -20.09 0.24 10.29
CA SER A 377 -19.07 1.12 9.72
C SER A 377 -19.06 1.04 8.20
N GLN A 378 -18.83 2.18 7.55
CA GLN A 378 -18.57 2.27 6.12
C GLN A 378 -17.07 2.18 5.80
N TYR A 379 -16.22 2.08 6.83
CA TYR A 379 -14.77 2.02 6.65
C TYR A 379 -14.29 0.58 6.43
N SER A 380 -13.34 0.45 5.55
CA SER A 380 -12.72 -0.83 5.26
C SER A 380 -11.22 -0.67 5.03
N LEU A 381 -10.53 -1.77 5.10
CA LEU A 381 -9.13 -1.86 4.74
C LEU A 381 -8.97 -2.89 3.62
N ASP A 382 -8.35 -2.45 2.55
CA ASP A 382 -8.02 -3.28 1.40
C ASP A 382 -6.52 -3.58 1.41
N ILE A 383 -6.15 -4.82 1.64
CA ILE A 383 -4.77 -5.27 1.45
C ILE A 383 -4.74 -6.10 0.16
N ALA A 384 -4.24 -5.48 -0.90
CA ALA A 384 -4.10 -6.14 -2.18
C ALA A 384 -2.93 -7.11 -2.16
N GLU A 385 -3.17 -8.31 -2.67
CA GLU A 385 -2.17 -9.34 -2.86
C GLU A 385 -2.01 -9.61 -4.35
N THR A 386 -0.78 -9.66 -4.79
CA THR A 386 -0.47 -10.15 -6.13
C THR A 386 0.16 -11.52 -6.02
N SER A 387 -0.44 -12.50 -6.68
CA SER A 387 0.19 -13.81 -6.77
C SER A 387 1.37 -13.75 -7.73
N PHE A 388 2.51 -14.21 -7.28
CA PHE A 388 3.66 -14.46 -8.14
C PHE A 388 3.98 -15.95 -8.10
N ALA A 389 4.38 -16.50 -9.24
CA ALA A 389 4.92 -17.84 -9.26
C ALA A 389 6.10 -17.95 -8.30
N SER A 390 6.11 -19.00 -7.50
CA SER A 390 7.26 -19.46 -6.70
C SER A 390 8.01 -18.38 -5.88
N TYR A 391 7.30 -17.42 -5.29
CA TYR A 391 7.97 -16.45 -4.41
C TYR A 391 8.13 -17.03 -3.01
N PHE A 392 9.37 -17.38 -2.65
CA PHE A 392 9.76 -17.66 -1.28
C PHE A 392 10.26 -16.37 -0.61
N PRO A 393 9.62 -15.85 0.44
CA PRO A 393 10.11 -14.66 1.10
C PRO A 393 11.48 -14.92 1.75
N LYS A 394 12.53 -14.30 1.22
CA LYS A 394 13.89 -14.37 1.80
C LYS A 394 14.10 -13.36 2.93
N LYS A 395 13.02 -12.80 3.47
CA LYS A 395 13.08 -11.76 4.50
C LYS A 395 13.22 -12.40 5.88
N PHE A 396 14.18 -11.90 6.65
CA PHE A 396 14.35 -12.20 8.09
C PHE A 396 13.79 -11.10 8.99
N THR A 397 13.54 -9.93 8.45
CA THR A 397 13.08 -8.78 9.19
C THR A 397 11.86 -8.18 8.52
N HIS A 398 10.82 -7.99 9.32
CA HIS A 398 9.58 -7.36 8.90
C HIS A 398 9.29 -6.17 9.80
N TRP A 399 8.62 -5.15 9.31
CA TRP A 399 8.20 -4.01 10.12
C TRP A 399 6.91 -3.39 9.60
N GLY A 400 6.30 -2.60 10.45
CA GLY A 400 5.11 -1.83 10.15
C GLY A 400 4.80 -0.87 11.28
N HIS A 401 3.59 -0.35 11.26
CA HIS A 401 3.16 0.72 12.13
C HIS A 401 1.81 0.41 12.77
N GLY A 402 1.28 1.32 13.58
CA GLY A 402 -0.05 1.22 14.13
C GLY A 402 -0.31 2.20 15.26
N TYR A 403 -1.48 2.05 15.87
CA TYR A 403 -1.85 2.77 17.09
C TYR A 403 -2.26 1.80 18.20
N ILE A 404 -2.02 2.19 19.44
CA ILE A 404 -2.52 1.54 20.64
C ILE A 404 -3.04 2.63 21.61
N GLY A 405 -4.08 2.33 22.37
CA GLY A 405 -4.71 3.30 23.29
C GLY A 405 -5.90 4.04 22.67
N GLU A 406 -6.69 4.71 23.49
CA GLU A 406 -7.98 5.33 23.09
C GLU A 406 -8.91 4.40 22.32
N GLY A 407 -8.94 3.11 22.67
CA GLY A 407 -9.73 2.10 22.01
C GLY A 407 -9.14 1.55 20.70
N PHE A 408 -7.99 2.04 20.26
CA PHE A 408 -7.22 1.42 19.18
C PHE A 408 -6.47 0.18 19.66
N ASP A 409 -6.44 -0.82 18.81
CA ASP A 409 -5.54 -1.97 18.91
C ASP A 409 -4.87 -2.20 17.56
N THR A 410 -3.69 -2.79 17.60
CA THR A 410 -2.97 -3.21 16.41
C THR A 410 -2.74 -4.71 16.45
N VAL A 411 -3.12 -5.38 15.37
CA VAL A 411 -2.86 -6.80 15.14
C VAL A 411 -1.70 -6.94 14.18
N ILE A 412 -0.71 -7.74 14.57
CA ILE A 412 0.36 -8.18 13.69
C ILE A 412 0.10 -9.64 13.34
N MET A 413 -0.03 -9.92 12.07
CA MET A 413 -0.22 -11.26 11.54
C MET A 413 1.07 -11.75 10.88
N VAL A 414 1.51 -12.94 11.24
CA VAL A 414 2.72 -13.56 10.68
C VAL A 414 2.35 -14.93 10.16
N ILE A 415 2.51 -15.11 8.86
CA ILE A 415 2.25 -16.37 8.18
C ILE A 415 3.56 -17.10 7.99
N ASN A 416 3.61 -18.33 8.46
CA ASN A 416 4.70 -19.26 8.21
C ASN A 416 4.13 -20.48 7.47
N ASP A 417 3.75 -20.26 6.21
CA ASP A 417 3.18 -21.30 5.36
C ASP A 417 4.24 -21.93 4.45
N ASP A 418 3.99 -23.17 4.01
CA ASP A 418 4.84 -23.83 3.03
C ASP A 418 4.81 -23.07 1.69
N CYS A 419 5.98 -22.96 1.10
CA CYS A 419 6.09 -22.81 -0.34
C CYS A 419 6.27 -24.20 -0.93
N GLU A 420 5.77 -24.38 -2.14
CA GLU A 420 5.76 -25.66 -2.83
C GLU A 420 7.06 -26.41 -2.75
N ASN A 421 7.71 -26.95 -2.31
CA ASN A 421 8.98 -27.66 -2.19
C ASN A 421 9.81 -27.29 -0.94
N VAL A 422 9.27 -26.45 -0.05
CA VAL A 422 9.94 -26.14 1.21
C VAL A 422 8.95 -26.36 2.34
N SER A 423 9.14 -27.42 3.10
CA SER A 423 8.35 -27.64 4.32
C SER A 423 8.56 -26.46 5.27
N PRO A 424 7.47 -25.92 5.84
CA PRO A 424 7.59 -24.81 6.74
C PRO A 424 8.28 -25.25 8.03
N ILE A 425 9.41 -24.61 8.33
CA ILE A 425 10.17 -24.88 9.55
C ILE A 425 9.64 -23.97 10.66
N GLN A 426 9.52 -24.53 11.88
CA GLN A 426 9.27 -23.69 13.05
C GLN A 426 10.33 -22.61 13.15
N THR A 427 9.90 -21.36 13.30
CA THR A 427 10.80 -20.22 13.47
C THR A 427 10.59 -19.54 14.81
N GLN A 428 11.58 -18.81 15.24
CA GLN A 428 11.55 -17.99 16.43
C GLN A 428 12.04 -16.59 16.09
N GLY A 429 11.62 -15.62 16.85
CA GLY A 429 12.06 -14.25 16.64
C GLY A 429 11.84 -13.34 17.83
N ILE A 430 12.20 -12.09 17.61
CA ILE A 430 12.00 -10.99 18.56
C ILE A 430 11.16 -9.94 17.85
N LEU A 431 10.01 -9.65 18.42
CA LEU A 431 9.19 -8.52 18.07
C LEU A 431 9.61 -7.33 18.97
N ASN A 432 10.15 -6.30 18.34
CA ASN A 432 10.44 -5.03 18.98
C ASN A 432 9.29 -4.06 18.66
N ILE A 433 8.80 -3.35 19.67
CA ILE A 433 7.73 -2.36 19.56
C ILE A 433 8.26 -1.05 20.08
N TYR A 434 8.20 -0.03 19.24
CA TYR A 434 8.76 1.29 19.50
C TYR A 434 7.66 2.35 19.50
N SER A 435 7.73 3.26 20.46
CA SER A 435 6.99 4.51 20.43
C SER A 435 7.90 5.66 20.86
N LYS A 436 7.33 6.85 20.96
CA LYS A 436 8.05 7.99 21.54
C LYS A 436 8.45 7.74 23.00
N ASN A 437 7.62 6.99 23.74
CA ASN A 437 7.67 6.88 25.21
C ASN A 437 8.13 5.52 25.70
N PHE A 438 8.26 4.51 24.84
CA PHE A 438 8.67 3.17 25.27
C PHE A 438 9.31 2.35 24.13
N HIS A 439 10.04 1.33 24.56
CA HIS A 439 10.55 0.25 23.70
C HIS A 439 10.35 -1.08 24.43
N GLU A 440 9.58 -1.97 23.82
CA GLU A 440 9.31 -3.31 24.37
C GLU A 440 9.84 -4.39 23.43
N LYS A 441 10.22 -5.53 24.03
CA LYS A 441 10.73 -6.70 23.30
C LYS A 441 9.94 -7.94 23.69
N VAL A 442 9.37 -8.61 22.69
CA VAL A 442 8.57 -9.80 22.89
C VAL A 442 9.19 -10.96 22.10
N LYS A 443 9.46 -12.08 22.78
CA LYS A 443 9.88 -13.30 22.11
C LYS A 443 8.68 -13.94 21.44
N VAL A 444 8.81 -14.31 20.16
CA VAL A 444 7.77 -15.00 19.40
C VAL A 444 8.27 -16.33 18.88
N LYS A 445 7.36 -17.31 18.83
CA LYS A 445 7.60 -18.63 18.30
C LYS A 445 6.46 -18.95 17.32
N ILE A 446 6.78 -19.32 16.11
CA ILE A 446 5.82 -19.55 15.02
C ILE A 446 6.03 -20.96 14.50
N LYS A 447 5.02 -21.80 14.65
CA LYS A 447 5.05 -23.17 14.12
C LYS A 447 5.09 -23.13 12.60
N GLY A 448 5.69 -24.12 11.99
CA GLY A 448 5.59 -24.36 10.55
C GLY A 448 4.14 -24.58 10.14
N GLY A 449 3.75 -24.05 8.98
CA GLY A 449 2.39 -24.14 8.47
C GLY A 449 1.34 -23.43 9.33
N SER A 450 1.71 -22.39 10.09
CA SER A 450 0.80 -21.71 11.00
C SER A 450 0.72 -20.20 10.76
N LEU A 451 -0.37 -19.63 11.25
CA LEU A 451 -0.57 -18.19 11.36
C LEU A 451 -0.44 -17.78 12.83
N LEU A 452 0.44 -16.83 13.09
CA LEU A 452 0.51 -16.14 14.39
C LEU A 452 -0.25 -14.80 14.26
N SER A 453 -1.26 -14.60 15.06
CA SER A 453 -2.00 -13.34 15.18
C SER A 453 -1.75 -12.74 16.55
N LEU A 454 -1.08 -11.61 16.60
CA LEU A 454 -0.70 -10.92 17.83
C LEU A 454 -1.46 -9.60 17.96
N ASN A 455 -2.45 -9.57 18.85
CA ASN A 455 -3.02 -8.31 19.29
C ASN A 455 -2.06 -7.65 20.28
N LEU A 456 -1.58 -6.47 19.97
CA LEU A 456 -0.59 -5.78 20.81
C LEU A 456 -1.15 -5.44 22.19
N SER A 457 -2.45 -5.14 22.28
CA SER A 457 -3.11 -4.90 23.57
C SER A 457 -3.16 -6.12 24.51
N ASN A 458 -2.92 -7.34 23.98
CA ASN A 458 -2.86 -8.55 24.79
C ASN A 458 -1.44 -8.81 25.37
N ILE A 459 -0.43 -8.11 24.88
CA ILE A 459 0.92 -8.19 25.39
C ILE A 459 0.94 -7.56 26.79
N LYS A 460 1.44 -8.30 27.78
CA LYS A 460 1.39 -7.90 29.21
C LYS A 460 1.93 -6.51 29.44
N GLU A 461 3.06 -6.20 28.85
CA GLU A 461 3.78 -4.94 28.96
C GLU A 461 3.02 -3.76 28.37
N LEU A 462 2.19 -4.02 27.35
CA LEU A 462 1.41 -3.02 26.62
C LEU A 462 -0.02 -2.85 27.14
N LYS A 463 -0.52 -3.77 27.97
CA LYS A 463 -1.89 -3.70 28.51
C LYS A 463 -2.21 -2.36 29.20
N LYS A 464 -1.23 -1.78 29.89
CA LYS A 464 -1.36 -0.47 30.56
C LYS A 464 -1.63 0.69 29.57
N LEU A 465 -1.22 0.55 28.30
CA LEU A 465 -1.43 1.58 27.28
C LEU A 465 -2.83 1.58 26.71
N ARG A 466 -3.55 0.47 26.82
CA ARG A 466 -4.91 0.31 26.26
C ARG A 466 -5.90 1.37 26.75
N LYS A 467 -5.75 1.81 28.00
CA LYS A 467 -6.61 2.83 28.66
C LYS A 467 -6.03 4.24 28.62
N LYS A 468 -4.81 4.42 28.09
CA LYS A 468 -4.13 5.70 27.99
C LYS A 468 -4.43 6.40 26.66
N ASN A 469 -3.91 7.60 26.55
CA ASN A 469 -3.94 8.35 25.29
C ASN A 469 -3.39 7.51 24.16
N ARG A 470 -3.87 7.78 22.95
CA ARG A 470 -3.42 7.10 21.74
C ARG A 470 -1.93 7.31 21.52
N GLU A 471 -1.24 6.20 21.34
CA GLU A 471 0.19 6.15 21.08
C GLU A 471 0.44 5.60 19.69
N PHE A 472 1.19 6.34 18.88
CA PHE A 472 1.68 5.83 17.59
C PHE A 472 2.85 4.90 17.84
N ILE A 473 2.83 3.74 17.23
CA ILE A 473 3.87 2.72 17.36
C ILE A 473 4.45 2.34 16.00
N SER A 474 5.71 1.94 16.01
CA SER A 474 6.33 1.13 14.95
C SER A 474 6.77 -0.18 15.56
N TRP A 475 6.70 -1.23 14.77
CA TRP A 475 7.16 -2.54 15.18
C TRP A 475 8.17 -3.12 14.18
N GLU A 476 9.06 -3.97 14.68
CA GLU A 476 10.04 -4.72 13.92
C GLU A 476 10.08 -6.15 14.42
N LEU A 477 9.84 -7.11 13.54
CA LEU A 477 9.96 -8.54 13.82
C LEU A 477 11.22 -9.08 13.16
N LYS A 478 12.14 -9.60 13.95
CA LYS A 478 13.35 -10.30 13.49
C LYS A 478 13.18 -11.80 13.71
N LEU A 479 13.25 -12.56 12.63
CA LEU A 479 13.12 -14.01 12.63
C LEU A 479 14.48 -14.69 12.45
N LYS A 480 14.61 -15.89 13.00
CA LYS A 480 15.82 -16.72 12.83
C LYS A 480 15.88 -17.37 11.45
N THR A 481 14.72 -17.67 10.85
CA THR A 481 14.61 -18.27 9.52
C THR A 481 13.75 -17.39 8.60
N PRO A 482 14.05 -17.34 7.30
CA PRO A 482 13.21 -16.66 6.34
C PRO A 482 11.93 -17.47 6.04
N GLY A 483 11.06 -16.93 5.22
CA GLY A 483 9.89 -17.66 4.71
C GLY A 483 8.56 -17.21 5.28
N CYS A 484 8.57 -16.32 6.27
CA CYS A 484 7.33 -15.70 6.76
C CYS A 484 6.93 -14.49 5.93
N ASP A 485 5.64 -14.22 5.90
CA ASP A 485 5.05 -12.99 5.41
C ASP A 485 4.23 -12.32 6.52
N THR A 486 4.07 -11.01 6.46
CA THR A 486 3.44 -10.27 7.55
C THR A 486 2.44 -9.25 7.04
N ARG A 487 1.40 -9.03 7.87
CA ARG A 487 0.41 -7.96 7.71
C ARG A 487 0.22 -7.29 9.06
N TRP A 488 -0.23 -6.07 9.03
CA TRP A 488 -0.61 -5.36 10.23
C TRP A 488 -1.90 -4.59 10.01
N ILE A 489 -2.76 -4.59 11.02
CA ILE A 489 -4.04 -3.91 11.00
C ILE A 489 -4.22 -3.18 12.31
N SER A 490 -4.45 -1.88 12.23
CA SER A 490 -4.83 -1.03 13.35
C SER A 490 -6.32 -0.72 13.24
N TYR A 491 -7.07 -0.91 14.31
CA TYR A 491 -8.52 -0.72 14.29
C TYR A 491 -9.06 -0.20 15.62
N ARG A 492 -10.25 0.39 15.57
CA ARG A 492 -10.97 0.86 16.74
C ARG A 492 -12.43 0.41 16.66
N LYS A 493 -12.91 -0.30 17.71
CA LYS A 493 -14.26 -0.85 17.76
C LYS A 493 -15.36 0.21 17.85
N LYS A 494 -15.11 1.33 18.49
CA LYS A 494 -16.12 2.37 18.78
C LYS A 494 -16.80 2.90 17.52
N ASP A 495 -16.05 3.08 16.44
CA ASP A 495 -16.50 3.72 15.21
C ASP A 495 -16.13 2.96 13.93
N GLY A 496 -15.45 1.82 14.09
CA GLY A 496 -15.03 1.00 12.95
C GLY A 496 -13.85 1.55 12.15
N SER A 497 -13.13 2.55 12.69
CA SER A 497 -11.89 3.01 12.07
C SER A 497 -10.90 1.86 11.92
N ILE A 498 -10.39 1.68 10.71
CA ILE A 498 -9.48 0.58 10.37
C ILE A 498 -8.49 1.02 9.29
N PHE A 499 -7.23 0.66 9.48
CA PHE A 499 -6.16 0.91 8.52
C PHE A 499 -5.03 -0.09 8.73
N GLY A 500 -4.19 -0.26 7.75
CA GLY A 500 -3.09 -1.22 7.82
C GLY A 500 -2.40 -1.40 6.48
N ASP A 501 -1.49 -2.35 6.43
CA ASP A 501 -0.75 -2.69 5.21
C ASP A 501 -0.07 -4.06 5.35
N HIS A 502 0.57 -4.51 4.27
CA HIS A 502 1.53 -5.61 4.39
C HIS A 502 2.80 -5.14 5.13
N GLY A 503 3.50 -6.06 5.79
CA GLY A 503 4.80 -5.77 6.40
C GLY A 503 5.90 -5.61 5.36
N PHE A 504 6.80 -4.69 5.62
CA PHE A 504 7.96 -4.41 4.75
C PHE A 504 9.11 -5.38 4.95
#